data_dcbd3d67e572849582a212824de788d1
#
_entry.id   dcbd3d67e572849582a212824de788d1
#
_cell.length_a   1.000
_cell.length_b   1.000
_cell.length_c   1.000
_cell.angle_alpha   90.00
_cell.angle_beta   90.00
_cell.angle_gamma   90.00
#
_symmetry.space_group_name_H-M   'P 1'
#
loop_
_entity.id
_entity.type
_entity.pdbx_description
1 polymer ?
#
loop_
_entity_poly.entity_id
_entity_poly.type
_entity_poly.pdbx_seq_one_letter_code
_entity_poly.pdbx_strand_id
1 'polypeptide(L)'
;MKSRLSIENFSGISVEAILQDIHAKTLTKNLTSIAIIEANKIKSSPRKYECRINVTHALSQLKDNIVRLLMNISINGLSSLVIERISKITNPYRPDRKFERPHRRMIRVKYAMAYKRPC
;
A
#
# COMPACT_ATOMS: atom_id res chain seq x y z
N MET A 1 -7.88 0.69 5.41
CA MET A 1 -6.94 -0.19 4.68
C MET A 1 -7.59 -0.98 3.54
N LYS A 2 -8.86 -1.40 3.66
CA LYS A 2 -9.63 -2.10 2.61
C LYS A 2 -9.53 -1.46 1.22
N SER A 3 -9.73 -0.14 1.12
CA SER A 3 -9.75 0.59 -0.14
C SER A 3 -8.40 0.67 -0.86
N ARG A 4 -7.28 0.64 -0.14
CA ARG A 4 -5.94 0.76 -0.75
C ARG A 4 -5.48 -0.53 -1.45
N LEU A 5 -5.91 -1.66 -0.96
CA LEU A 5 -5.58 -2.97 -1.51
C LEU A 5 -6.66 -3.51 -2.43
N SER A 6 -7.79 -2.80 -2.55
CA SER A 6 -8.96 -3.25 -3.33
C SER A 6 -9.32 -4.70 -3.00
N ILE A 7 -9.37 -5.04 -1.70
CA ILE A 7 -9.59 -6.42 -1.23
C ILE A 7 -10.90 -6.98 -1.77
N GLU A 8 -11.86 -6.11 -2.05
CA GLU A 8 -13.19 -6.48 -2.54
C GLU A 8 -13.22 -6.75 -4.06
N ASN A 9 -12.15 -6.44 -4.78
CA ASN A 9 -12.06 -6.70 -6.22
C ASN A 9 -11.30 -8.01 -6.44
N PHE A 10 -12.00 -9.00 -6.93
CA PHE A 10 -11.45 -10.32 -7.26
C PHE A 10 -11.23 -10.46 -8.76
N SER A 11 -10.19 -11.19 -9.17
CA SER A 11 -9.85 -11.42 -10.57
C SER A 11 -10.64 -12.58 -11.19
N GLY A 12 -11.22 -13.45 -10.38
CA GLY A 12 -11.96 -14.62 -10.83
C GLY A 12 -13.17 -14.93 -9.95
N ILE A 13 -13.98 -15.87 -10.45
CA ILE A 13 -15.22 -16.34 -9.79
C ILE A 13 -14.95 -17.63 -8.99
N SER A 14 -13.89 -18.39 -9.34
CA SER A 14 -13.58 -19.63 -8.65
C SER A 14 -13.03 -19.38 -7.23
N VAL A 15 -13.25 -20.32 -6.34
CA VAL A 15 -12.76 -20.24 -4.97
C VAL A 15 -11.24 -20.12 -4.92
N GLU A 16 -10.54 -20.87 -5.77
CA GLU A 16 -9.07 -20.83 -5.87
C GLU A 16 -8.58 -19.46 -6.31
N ALA A 17 -9.22 -18.83 -7.30
CA ALA A 17 -8.85 -17.50 -7.77
C ALA A 17 -9.07 -16.45 -6.68
N ILE A 18 -10.14 -16.54 -5.92
CA ILE A 18 -10.42 -15.66 -4.79
C ILE A 18 -9.35 -15.82 -3.70
N LEU A 19 -9.00 -17.05 -3.36
CA LEU A 19 -7.96 -17.35 -2.37
C LEU A 19 -6.60 -16.83 -2.82
N GLN A 20 -6.22 -17.04 -4.09
CA GLN A 20 -4.99 -16.50 -4.65
C GLN A 20 -4.93 -14.98 -4.54
N ASP A 21 -6.01 -14.28 -4.88
CA ASP A 21 -6.09 -12.82 -4.75
C ASP A 21 -5.92 -12.35 -3.30
N ILE A 22 -6.54 -13.05 -2.35
CA ILE A 22 -6.42 -12.73 -0.93
C ILE A 22 -4.98 -12.93 -0.45
N HIS A 23 -4.36 -14.06 -0.79
CA HIS A 23 -2.98 -14.36 -0.40
C HIS A 23 -2.00 -13.36 -1.03
N ALA A 24 -2.14 -13.05 -2.32
CA ALA A 24 -1.29 -12.08 -2.99
C ALA A 24 -1.41 -10.68 -2.37
N LYS A 25 -2.61 -10.24 -2.03
CA LYS A 25 -2.85 -8.95 -1.37
C LYS A 25 -2.30 -8.93 0.05
N THR A 26 -2.43 -10.03 0.78
CA THR A 26 -1.88 -10.16 2.14
C THR A 26 -0.36 -10.14 2.12
N LEU A 27 0.27 -10.89 1.21
CA LEU A 27 1.72 -10.87 1.01
C LEU A 27 2.22 -9.46 0.68
N THR A 28 1.61 -8.80 -0.28
CA THR A 28 1.97 -7.43 -0.67
C THR A 28 1.86 -6.46 0.53
N LYS A 29 0.83 -6.59 1.35
CA LYS A 29 0.66 -5.80 2.57
C LYS A 29 1.78 -6.05 3.57
N ASN A 30 2.11 -7.30 3.82
CA ASN A 30 3.14 -7.67 4.79
C ASN A 30 4.53 -7.17 4.34
N LEU A 31 4.87 -7.37 3.07
CA LEU A 31 6.12 -6.84 2.49
C LEU A 31 6.17 -5.31 2.56
N THR A 32 5.06 -4.63 2.28
CA THR A 32 4.98 -3.17 2.43
C THR A 32 5.21 -2.73 3.87
N SER A 33 4.68 -3.45 4.84
CA SER A 33 4.87 -3.14 6.26
C SER A 33 6.33 -3.28 6.68
N ILE A 34 7.01 -4.33 6.23
CA ILE A 34 8.45 -4.54 6.47
C ILE A 34 9.27 -3.40 5.85
N ALA A 35 8.99 -3.07 4.58
CA ALA A 35 9.68 -1.98 3.90
C ALA A 35 9.49 -0.63 4.60
N ILE A 36 8.30 -0.36 5.16
CA ILE A 36 8.04 0.86 5.94
C ILE A 36 8.83 0.86 7.25
N ILE A 37 8.96 -0.27 7.93
CA ILE A 37 9.76 -0.38 9.16
C ILE A 37 11.22 -0.02 8.86
N GLU A 38 11.80 -0.60 7.81
CA GLU A 38 13.18 -0.30 7.41
C GLU A 38 13.34 1.14 6.94
N ALA A 39 12.41 1.66 6.15
CA ALA A 39 12.44 3.04 5.68
C ALA A 39 12.30 4.06 6.85
N ASN A 40 11.62 3.72 7.93
CA ASN A 40 11.55 4.56 9.13
C ASN A 40 12.90 4.68 9.86
N LYS A 41 13.77 3.67 9.77
CA LYS A 41 15.13 3.73 10.37
C LYS A 41 16.03 4.73 9.62
N ILE A 42 15.86 4.84 8.30
CA ILE A 42 16.66 5.71 7.42
C ILE A 42 16.12 7.14 7.41
N LYS A 43 14.88 7.32 7.81
CA LYS A 43 14.20 8.60 7.79
C LYS A 43 14.94 9.62 8.66
N SER A 44 15.65 10.53 8.01
CA SER A 44 16.21 11.72 8.64
C SER A 44 15.27 12.91 8.39
N SER A 45 14.61 13.40 9.43
CA SER A 45 13.83 14.63 9.27
C SER A 45 13.69 15.40 10.57
N PRO A 46 14.46 16.48 10.76
CA PRO A 46 14.17 17.48 11.75
C PRO A 46 13.03 18.37 11.24
N ARG A 47 11.79 17.88 11.28
CA ARG A 47 10.60 18.69 10.98
C ARG A 47 9.87 19.01 12.27
N LYS A 48 9.20 20.16 12.29
CA LYS A 48 8.40 20.65 13.42
C LYS A 48 7.34 19.62 13.91
N TYR A 49 6.91 18.72 13.06
CA TYR A 49 5.91 17.70 13.37
C TYR A 49 6.45 16.30 13.06
N GLU A 50 6.02 15.33 13.86
CA GLU A 50 6.25 13.92 13.54
C GLU A 50 5.74 13.62 12.13
N CYS A 51 6.59 13.04 11.30
CA CYS A 51 6.21 12.62 9.96
C CYS A 51 6.13 11.10 9.91
N ARG A 52 5.13 10.58 9.22
CA ARG A 52 4.97 9.14 8.96
C ARG A 52 5.14 8.88 7.47
N ILE A 53 5.71 7.75 7.14
CA ILE A 53 5.87 7.34 5.74
C ILE A 53 4.50 7.21 5.08
N ASN A 54 4.41 7.67 3.83
CA ASN A 54 3.20 7.55 3.04
C ASN A 54 2.99 6.08 2.62
N VAL A 55 2.05 5.40 3.27
CA VAL A 55 1.74 3.99 3.03
C VAL A 55 1.27 3.74 1.58
N THR A 56 0.54 4.68 0.98
CA THR A 56 0.07 4.53 -0.41
C THR A 56 1.23 4.55 -1.39
N HIS A 57 2.18 5.46 -1.17
CA HIS A 57 3.39 5.52 -1.97
C HIS A 57 4.27 4.27 -1.79
N ALA A 58 4.46 3.84 -0.54
CA ALA A 58 5.22 2.61 -0.25
C ALA A 58 4.60 1.39 -0.96
N LEU A 59 3.28 1.27 -0.92
CA LEU A 59 2.57 0.19 -1.59
C LEU A 59 2.75 0.24 -3.12
N SER A 60 2.69 1.42 -3.73
CA SER A 60 2.91 1.60 -5.16
C SER A 60 4.34 1.20 -5.54
N GLN A 61 5.35 1.74 -4.83
CA GLN A 61 6.75 1.40 -5.09
C GLN A 61 7.04 -0.09 -4.95
N LEU A 62 6.41 -0.74 -3.97
CA LEU A 62 6.59 -2.19 -3.81
C LEU A 62 5.92 -2.97 -4.94
N LYS A 63 4.69 -2.62 -5.33
CA LYS A 63 3.97 -3.29 -6.44
C LYS A 63 4.78 -3.27 -7.73
N ASP A 64 5.39 -2.14 -8.06
CA ASP A 64 6.16 -1.97 -9.29
C ASP A 64 7.45 -2.81 -9.29
N ASN A 65 7.95 -3.17 -8.11
CA ASN A 65 9.23 -3.87 -7.96
C ASN A 65 9.10 -5.30 -7.40
N ILE A 66 7.91 -5.75 -6.99
CA ILE A 66 7.72 -7.03 -6.28
C ILE A 66 8.21 -8.23 -7.10
N VAL A 67 7.95 -8.24 -8.40
CA VAL A 67 8.38 -9.33 -9.29
C VAL A 67 9.89 -9.41 -9.35
N ARG A 68 10.57 -8.27 -9.48
CA ARG A 68 12.04 -8.19 -9.51
C ARG A 68 12.66 -8.62 -8.18
N LEU A 69 12.03 -8.25 -7.07
CA LEU A 69 12.45 -8.64 -5.72
C LEU A 69 12.32 -10.15 -5.51
N LEU A 70 11.22 -10.75 -5.97
CA LEU A 70 10.98 -12.19 -5.84
C LEU A 70 11.82 -13.02 -6.80
N MET A 71 12.11 -12.53 -8.00
CA MET A 71 12.96 -13.21 -8.98
C MET A 71 14.46 -13.12 -8.67
N ASN A 72 14.84 -12.58 -7.53
CA ASN A 72 16.23 -12.50 -7.11
C ASN A 72 17.14 -11.70 -8.06
N ILE A 73 16.57 -10.84 -8.90
CA ILE A 73 17.30 -10.02 -9.84
C ILE A 73 17.96 -8.89 -9.06
N SER A 74 19.24 -9.04 -8.73
CA SER A 74 20.04 -7.98 -8.10
C SER A 74 19.51 -7.51 -6.73
N ILE A 75 19.29 -8.42 -5.78
CA ILE A 75 18.64 -8.13 -4.49
C ILE A 75 19.32 -6.99 -3.72
N ASN A 76 20.65 -6.96 -3.68
CA ASN A 76 21.37 -6.09 -2.76
C ASN A 76 21.26 -4.59 -3.12
N GLY A 77 21.05 -4.26 -4.40
CA GLY A 77 20.86 -2.87 -4.84
C GLY A 77 19.39 -2.44 -4.92
N LEU A 78 18.49 -3.35 -5.36
CA LEU A 78 17.10 -3.00 -5.61
C LEU A 78 16.32 -2.77 -4.31
N SER A 79 16.53 -3.61 -3.29
CA SER A 79 15.86 -3.44 -1.99
C SER A 79 16.24 -2.12 -1.33
N SER A 80 17.51 -1.75 -1.32
CA SER A 80 17.98 -0.49 -0.74
C SER A 80 17.43 0.73 -1.49
N LEU A 81 17.39 0.68 -2.82
CA LEU A 81 16.83 1.75 -3.65
C LEU A 81 15.32 1.93 -3.42
N VAL A 82 14.57 0.84 -3.29
CA VAL A 82 13.13 0.90 -3.01
C VAL A 82 12.88 1.48 -1.63
N ILE A 83 13.64 1.05 -0.62
CA ILE A 83 13.52 1.56 0.75
C ILE A 83 13.88 3.05 0.81
N GLU A 84 14.94 3.48 0.12
CA GLU A 84 15.32 4.89 0.02
C GLU A 84 14.22 5.74 -0.63
N ARG A 85 13.61 5.27 -1.73
CA ARG A 85 12.49 5.97 -2.38
C ARG A 85 11.29 6.09 -1.46
N ILE A 86 10.97 5.03 -0.71
CA ILE A 86 9.87 5.02 0.27
C ILE A 86 10.14 6.03 1.39
N SER A 87 11.38 6.16 1.86
CA SER A 87 11.74 7.06 2.96
C SER A 87 11.60 8.55 2.61
N LYS A 88 11.73 8.91 1.33
CA LYS A 88 11.65 10.31 0.86
C LYS A 88 10.27 10.93 0.98
N ILE A 89 9.20 10.13 0.85
CA ILE A 89 7.82 10.64 0.84
C ILE A 89 7.13 10.36 2.17
N THR A 90 7.00 11.41 2.96
CA THR A 90 6.41 11.36 4.29
C THR A 90 5.24 12.32 4.41
N ASN A 91 4.26 11.95 5.22
CA ASN A 91 3.12 12.79 5.58
C ASN A 91 3.26 13.29 7.02
N PRO A 92 2.99 14.59 7.32
CA PRO A 92 2.98 15.08 8.68
C PRO A 92 1.85 14.41 9.47
N TYR A 93 2.20 13.88 10.62
CA TYR A 93 1.24 13.33 11.58
C TYR A 93 0.79 14.44 12.52
N ARG A 94 -0.50 14.74 12.51
CA ARG A 94 -1.12 15.70 13.40
C ARG A 94 -2.13 14.95 14.26
N PRO A 95 -1.79 14.57 15.51
CA PRO A 95 -2.76 14.02 16.43
C PRO A 95 -3.85 15.08 16.64
N ASP A 96 -5.03 14.68 16.99
CA ASP A 96 -6.17 15.53 17.33
C ASP A 96 -6.79 16.37 16.19
N ARG A 97 -6.30 16.24 14.96
CA ARG A 97 -6.95 16.86 13.82
C ARG A 97 -8.22 16.08 13.43
N LYS A 98 -9.32 16.40 14.08
CA LYS A 98 -10.65 15.89 13.75
C LYS A 98 -11.38 16.93 12.91
N PHE A 99 -11.85 16.55 11.74
CA PHE A 99 -12.80 17.35 10.97
C PHE A 99 -14.10 16.57 10.94
N GLU A 100 -15.17 17.23 11.38
CA GLU A 100 -16.51 16.71 11.13
C GLU A 100 -16.72 16.63 9.62
N ARG A 101 -16.92 15.42 9.14
CA ARG A 101 -17.30 15.22 7.74
C ARG A 101 -18.78 15.52 7.65
N PRO A 102 -19.22 16.52 6.84
CA PRO A 102 -20.63 16.70 6.60
C PRO A 102 -21.22 15.37 6.16
N HIS A 103 -22.33 14.98 6.77
CA HIS A 103 -23.10 13.79 6.37
C HIS A 103 -23.61 13.99 4.94
N ARG A 104 -22.73 13.81 3.96
CA ARG A 104 -23.19 13.59 2.59
C ARG A 104 -23.93 12.27 2.58
N ARG A 105 -25.22 12.30 2.23
CA ARG A 105 -25.96 11.09 1.91
C ARG A 105 -25.05 10.27 0.99
N MET A 106 -24.63 9.12 1.46
CA MET A 106 -23.88 8.19 0.60
C MET A 106 -24.79 7.90 -0.59
N ILE A 107 -24.44 8.43 -1.74
CA ILE A 107 -25.00 7.94 -2.99
C ILE A 107 -24.49 6.49 -3.02
N ARG A 108 -25.40 5.57 -2.73
CA ARG A 108 -25.11 4.14 -2.84
C ARG A 108 -24.61 3.92 -4.26
N VAL A 109 -23.33 3.62 -4.37
CA VAL A 109 -22.75 3.22 -5.66
C VAL A 109 -23.59 2.03 -6.12
N LYS A 110 -24.25 2.16 -7.26
CA LYS A 110 -25.20 1.16 -7.80
C LYS A 110 -24.54 -0.20 -8.08
N TYR A 111 -23.23 -0.30 -7.95
CA TYR A 111 -22.47 -1.51 -8.24
C TYR A 111 -21.82 -2.01 -6.96
N ALA A 112 -22.42 -3.02 -6.35
CA ALA A 112 -21.92 -3.65 -5.14
C ALA A 112 -20.62 -4.42 -5.36
N MET A 113 -20.32 -4.82 -6.59
CA MET A 113 -19.11 -5.55 -6.98
C MET A 113 -18.51 -4.97 -8.25
N ALA A 114 -17.27 -4.50 -8.16
CA ALA A 114 -16.46 -4.16 -9.32
C ALA A 114 -15.55 -5.36 -9.63
N TYR A 115 -15.93 -6.17 -10.59
CA TYR A 115 -15.02 -7.15 -11.17
C TYR A 115 -13.90 -6.40 -11.89
N LYS A 116 -12.65 -6.80 -11.68
CA LYS A 116 -11.57 -6.36 -12.56
C LYS A 116 -11.87 -6.87 -13.95
N ARG A 117 -11.91 -5.96 -14.92
CA ARG A 117 -11.93 -6.38 -16.31
C ARG A 117 -10.63 -7.15 -16.58
N PRO A 118 -10.68 -8.32 -17.25
CA PRO A 118 -9.46 -8.95 -17.71
C PRO A 118 -8.72 -7.96 -18.62
N CYS A 119 -7.42 -7.81 -18.37
CA CYS A 119 -6.53 -7.03 -19.23
C CYS A 119 -6.29 -7.80 -20.52
#